data_d5aa6ff9d223c85a70d27af5124f4252
#
_entry.id   d5aa6ff9d223c85a70d27af5124f4252
#
_cell.length_a   1.000
_cell.length_b   1.000
_cell.length_c   1.000
_cell.angle_alpha   90.00
_cell.angle_beta   90.00
_cell.angle_gamma   90.00
#
_symmetry.space_group_name_H-M   'P 1'
#
loop_
_entity.id
_entity.type
_entity.pdbx_description
1 polymer ?
#
loop_
_entity_poly.entity_id
_entity_poly.type
_entity_poly.pdbx_seq_one_letter_code
_entity_poly.pdbx_strand_id
1 'polypeptide(L)'
;TVDTGKHFLNAYGMHELPEDDEYVHRSKTTVEKCVKSILDFYINLTKDKKSGCKIRTEDLYKYITVRTKYGKVIKKIIPQFEVNYIANTKAPIYRDIPNKAFTILFDHIATNHKDLLGIVMHQAFAGLRPSEACNVRREDSNLGAGIRIQTVGGELRGVSIDLNNELNLRSDLLSVGGIKKERTARVPDIFLTAYKNAYDIYAEYMEGKPYEAEYGPFSVNKQGKALTYNSYYLKFREIIKSEMIPIYLSTGDPELVLYGQTLMERSLSPHVFRHWFTVQLVLSGIENPGILMKYRGDTSPESALTYINSKGDLEKQYSKINNETFNYALWAAKRKHNERI
;
A
#
# COMPACT_ATOMS: atom_id res chain seq x y z
N THR A 1 -5.37 -4.44 -38.55
CA THR A 1 -6.28 -3.33 -38.83
C THR A 1 -6.79 -2.69 -37.53
N VAL A 2 -7.39 -1.50 -37.61
CA VAL A 2 -8.06 -0.86 -36.46
C VAL A 2 -9.19 -1.75 -35.95
N ASP A 3 -9.92 -2.40 -36.82
CA ASP A 3 -11.02 -3.31 -36.46
C ASP A 3 -10.51 -4.53 -35.67
N THR A 4 -9.37 -5.11 -36.06
CA THR A 4 -8.75 -6.21 -35.30
C THR A 4 -8.40 -5.78 -33.87
N GLY A 5 -7.81 -4.57 -33.72
CA GLY A 5 -7.51 -4.00 -32.42
C GLY A 5 -8.77 -3.72 -31.59
N LYS A 6 -9.84 -3.24 -32.22
CA LYS A 6 -11.14 -3.02 -31.58
C LYS A 6 -11.77 -4.34 -31.11
N HIS A 7 -11.72 -5.38 -31.92
CA HIS A 7 -12.22 -6.71 -31.53
C HIS A 7 -11.46 -7.26 -30.34
N PHE A 8 -10.13 -7.19 -30.36
CA PHE A 8 -9.29 -7.57 -29.22
C PHE A 8 -9.66 -6.78 -27.95
N LEU A 9 -9.79 -5.47 -28.05
CA LEU A 9 -10.11 -4.62 -26.91
C LEU A 9 -11.51 -4.89 -26.35
N ASN A 10 -12.47 -5.23 -27.20
CA ASN A 10 -13.79 -5.65 -26.76
C ASN A 10 -13.74 -7.01 -26.05
N ALA A 11 -13.07 -8.01 -26.63
CA ALA A 11 -12.88 -9.31 -25.98
C ALA A 11 -12.12 -9.15 -24.63
N TYR A 12 -11.09 -8.29 -24.59
CA TYR A 12 -10.39 -7.96 -23.36
C TYR A 12 -11.30 -7.31 -22.31
N GLY A 13 -12.16 -6.39 -22.73
CA GLY A 13 -13.09 -5.68 -21.84
C GLY A 13 -14.25 -6.57 -21.37
N MET A 14 -14.72 -7.45 -22.21
CA MET A 14 -15.80 -8.40 -21.93
C MET A 14 -15.33 -9.68 -21.25
N HIS A 15 -14.01 -9.84 -21.03
CA HIS A 15 -13.44 -11.01 -20.40
C HIS A 15 -13.63 -12.30 -21.20
N GLU A 16 -13.42 -12.20 -22.50
CA GLU A 16 -13.64 -13.26 -23.49
C GLU A 16 -12.34 -13.78 -24.11
N LEU A 17 -11.18 -13.43 -23.57
CA LEU A 17 -9.90 -13.96 -24.05
C LEU A 17 -9.74 -15.42 -23.60
N PRO A 18 -9.07 -16.29 -24.39
CA PRO A 18 -8.88 -17.69 -24.03
C PRO A 18 -8.16 -17.95 -22.69
N GLU A 19 -7.40 -16.95 -22.22
CA GLU A 19 -6.60 -17.00 -20.98
C GLU A 19 -7.37 -16.43 -19.77
N ASP A 20 -8.61 -16.00 -19.97
CA ASP A 20 -9.39 -15.35 -18.94
C ASP A 20 -9.97 -16.36 -17.94
N ASP A 21 -9.85 -16.06 -16.65
CA ASP A 21 -10.44 -16.82 -15.57
C ASP A 21 -11.92 -16.42 -15.39
N GLU A 22 -12.83 -17.37 -15.36
CA GLU A 22 -14.29 -17.14 -15.24
C GLU A 22 -14.69 -16.27 -14.06
N TYR A 23 -13.86 -16.23 -13.00
CA TYR A 23 -14.19 -15.54 -11.74
C TYR A 23 -13.56 -14.15 -11.59
N VAL A 24 -12.68 -13.72 -12.50
CA VAL A 24 -11.91 -12.48 -12.31
C VAL A 24 -12.13 -11.49 -13.45
N HIS A 25 -13.13 -10.64 -13.33
CA HIS A 25 -13.40 -9.59 -14.32
C HIS A 25 -12.48 -8.38 -14.20
N ARG A 26 -12.09 -7.80 -15.32
CA ARG A 26 -11.29 -6.58 -15.38
C ARG A 26 -12.12 -5.37 -14.97
N SER A 27 -11.56 -4.48 -14.16
CA SER A 27 -12.23 -3.22 -13.84
C SER A 27 -12.27 -2.29 -15.05
N LYS A 28 -13.27 -1.41 -15.12
CA LYS A 28 -13.34 -0.32 -16.12
C LYS A 28 -12.01 0.42 -16.24
N THR A 29 -11.41 0.79 -15.12
CA THR A 29 -10.11 1.50 -15.08
C THR A 29 -8.97 0.67 -15.68
N THR A 30 -9.00 -0.65 -15.54
CA THR A 30 -8.01 -1.56 -16.15
C THR A 30 -8.18 -1.60 -17.66
N VAL A 31 -9.43 -1.72 -18.12
CA VAL A 31 -9.75 -1.71 -19.56
C VAL A 31 -9.35 -0.37 -20.20
N GLU A 32 -9.72 0.76 -19.60
CA GLU A 32 -9.34 2.10 -20.07
C GLU A 32 -7.83 2.32 -20.14
N LYS A 33 -7.06 1.76 -19.20
CA LYS A 33 -5.59 1.80 -19.26
C LYS A 33 -5.03 0.98 -20.40
N CYS A 34 -5.56 -0.22 -20.63
CA CYS A 34 -5.16 -1.05 -21.77
C CYS A 34 -5.45 -0.35 -23.09
N VAL A 35 -6.65 0.20 -23.27
CA VAL A 35 -7.04 0.99 -24.45
C VAL A 35 -6.08 2.14 -24.66
N LYS A 36 -5.76 2.89 -23.62
CA LYS A 36 -4.80 3.99 -23.69
C LYS A 36 -3.41 3.53 -24.13
N SER A 37 -2.89 2.47 -23.54
CA SER A 37 -1.55 1.93 -23.86
C SER A 37 -1.47 1.48 -25.32
N ILE A 38 -2.50 0.82 -25.83
CA ILE A 38 -2.57 0.39 -27.23
C ILE A 38 -2.66 1.60 -28.17
N LEU A 39 -3.48 2.59 -27.82
CA LEU A 39 -3.56 3.84 -28.60
C LEU A 39 -2.22 4.58 -28.64
N ASP A 40 -1.57 4.75 -27.50
CA ASP A 40 -0.28 5.42 -27.41
C ASP A 40 0.79 4.68 -28.26
N PHE A 41 0.76 3.34 -28.24
CA PHE A 41 1.64 2.52 -29.09
C PHE A 41 1.40 2.80 -30.58
N TYR A 42 0.16 2.73 -31.06
CA TYR A 42 -0.14 2.99 -32.47
C TYR A 42 0.08 4.44 -32.88
N ILE A 43 -0.21 5.41 -32.02
CA ILE A 43 0.11 6.82 -32.28
C ILE A 43 1.63 7.01 -32.46
N ASN A 44 2.45 6.33 -31.69
CA ASN A 44 3.89 6.38 -31.84
C ASN A 44 4.34 5.70 -33.15
N LEU A 45 3.75 4.57 -33.51
CA LEU A 45 4.02 3.92 -34.79
C LEU A 45 3.66 4.80 -36.01
N THR A 46 2.55 5.55 -35.96
CA THR A 46 2.16 6.45 -37.05
C THR A 46 3.12 7.63 -37.20
N LYS A 47 3.83 8.01 -36.14
CA LYS A 47 4.86 9.07 -36.17
C LYS A 47 6.21 8.58 -36.70
N ASP A 48 6.49 7.28 -36.55
CA ASP A 48 7.73 6.70 -37.05
C ASP A 48 7.62 6.37 -38.55
N LYS A 49 8.26 7.18 -39.38
CA LYS A 49 8.29 7.01 -40.83
C LYS A 49 8.89 5.67 -41.29
N LYS A 50 9.68 4.99 -40.44
CA LYS A 50 10.31 3.71 -40.75
C LYS A 50 9.39 2.52 -40.45
N SER A 51 8.32 2.72 -39.67
CA SER A 51 7.43 1.64 -39.23
C SER A 51 6.60 1.00 -40.34
N GLY A 52 6.41 1.71 -41.47
CA GLY A 52 5.50 1.28 -42.55
C GLY A 52 4.04 1.18 -42.11
N CYS A 53 3.66 1.77 -40.96
CA CYS A 53 2.31 1.73 -40.41
C CYS A 53 1.33 2.44 -41.33
N LYS A 54 0.30 1.73 -41.81
CA LYS A 54 -0.77 2.25 -42.67
C LYS A 54 -1.96 2.84 -41.94
N ILE A 55 -1.99 2.73 -40.59
CA ILE A 55 -3.06 3.26 -39.77
C ILE A 55 -2.89 4.77 -39.63
N ARG A 56 -3.96 5.52 -39.84
CA ARG A 56 -3.98 6.97 -39.66
C ARG A 56 -4.38 7.34 -38.25
N THR A 57 -3.89 8.46 -37.75
CA THR A 57 -4.20 8.97 -36.42
C THR A 57 -5.69 9.26 -36.24
N GLU A 58 -6.36 9.69 -37.28
CA GLU A 58 -7.83 9.96 -37.28
C GLU A 58 -8.65 8.68 -37.10
N ASP A 59 -8.12 7.53 -37.49
CA ASP A 59 -8.78 6.23 -37.31
C ASP A 59 -8.68 5.72 -35.86
N LEU A 60 -7.73 6.28 -35.08
CA LEU A 60 -7.46 5.85 -33.71
C LEU A 60 -8.17 6.72 -32.65
N TYR A 61 -8.16 8.05 -32.85
CA TYR A 61 -8.69 8.96 -31.83
C TYR A 61 -9.33 10.23 -32.45
N LYS A 62 -10.16 10.86 -31.64
CA LYS A 62 -10.74 12.19 -31.93
C LYS A 62 -10.53 13.13 -30.75
N TYR A 63 -10.53 14.44 -31.04
CA TYR A 63 -10.50 15.47 -30.00
C TYR A 63 -11.93 15.83 -29.60
N ILE A 64 -12.18 15.86 -28.29
CA ILE A 64 -13.39 16.45 -27.72
C ILE A 64 -13.02 17.62 -26.84
N THR A 65 -13.91 18.61 -26.79
CA THR A 65 -13.77 19.76 -25.91
C THR A 65 -14.55 19.48 -24.63
N VAL A 66 -13.86 19.48 -23.48
CA VAL A 66 -14.46 19.22 -22.17
C VAL A 66 -14.28 20.43 -21.28
N ARG A 67 -15.33 20.84 -20.60
CA ARG A 67 -15.27 21.89 -19.58
C ARG A 67 -14.95 21.23 -18.22
N THR A 68 -13.87 21.65 -17.60
CA THR A 68 -13.49 21.14 -16.25
C THR A 68 -14.45 21.69 -15.17
N LYS A 69 -14.44 21.11 -13.97
CA LYS A 69 -15.21 21.59 -12.81
C LYS A 69 -14.93 23.07 -12.46
N TYR A 70 -13.77 23.58 -12.86
CA TYR A 70 -13.33 24.96 -12.64
C TYR A 70 -13.61 25.87 -13.83
N GLY A 71 -14.49 25.47 -14.77
CA GLY A 71 -14.86 26.26 -15.94
C GLY A 71 -13.81 26.33 -17.06
N LYS A 72 -12.62 25.75 -16.89
CA LYS A 72 -11.57 25.73 -17.91
C LYS A 72 -11.94 24.77 -19.04
N VAL A 73 -11.84 25.24 -20.27
CA VAL A 73 -12.07 24.43 -21.47
C VAL A 73 -10.76 23.77 -21.87
N ILE A 74 -10.77 22.43 -21.95
CA ILE A 74 -9.62 21.64 -22.39
C ILE A 74 -10.00 20.73 -23.57
N LYS A 75 -9.08 20.53 -24.51
CA LYS A 75 -9.21 19.50 -25.54
C LYS A 75 -8.72 18.18 -24.98
N LYS A 76 -9.57 17.16 -25.01
CA LYS A 76 -9.24 15.81 -24.57
C LYS A 76 -9.21 14.87 -25.77
N ILE A 77 -8.20 14.01 -25.80
CA ILE A 77 -8.11 12.90 -26.79
C ILE A 77 -8.94 11.73 -26.23
N ILE A 78 -9.83 11.21 -27.06
CA ILE A 78 -10.58 9.99 -26.77
C ILE A 78 -10.43 9.02 -27.93
N PRO A 79 -10.60 7.69 -27.69
CA PRO A 79 -10.66 6.72 -28.77
C PRO A 79 -11.74 7.08 -29.79
N GLN A 80 -11.48 6.79 -31.08
CA GLN A 80 -12.49 6.94 -32.14
C GLN A 80 -13.58 5.88 -32.06
N PHE A 81 -13.31 4.78 -31.34
CA PHE A 81 -14.22 3.66 -31.16
C PHE A 81 -14.57 3.48 -29.67
N GLU A 82 -15.70 2.87 -29.42
CA GLU A 82 -16.09 2.46 -28.07
C GLU A 82 -15.56 1.06 -27.76
N VAL A 83 -15.19 0.84 -26.51
CA VAL A 83 -14.78 -0.46 -25.98
C VAL A 83 -15.75 -0.87 -24.90
N ASN A 84 -16.37 -2.03 -25.08
CA ASN A 84 -17.27 -2.62 -24.11
C ASN A 84 -16.47 -3.21 -22.93
N TYR A 85 -17.08 -3.22 -21.76
CA TYR A 85 -16.53 -3.88 -20.56
C TYR A 85 -17.67 -4.33 -19.65
N ILE A 86 -17.42 -5.39 -18.90
CA ILE A 86 -18.37 -5.87 -17.90
C ILE A 86 -18.36 -4.89 -16.72
N ALA A 87 -19.53 -4.52 -16.22
CA ALA A 87 -19.65 -3.73 -15.00
C ALA A 87 -18.92 -4.46 -13.86
N ASN A 88 -18.03 -3.74 -13.17
CA ASN A 88 -17.18 -4.35 -12.18
C ASN A 88 -17.99 -4.83 -10.98
N THR A 89 -18.09 -6.13 -10.80
CA THR A 89 -18.75 -6.79 -9.67
C THR A 89 -17.79 -7.11 -8.52
N LYS A 90 -16.51 -6.69 -8.62
CA LYS A 90 -15.56 -6.91 -7.52
C LYS A 90 -16.08 -6.26 -6.26
N ALA A 91 -16.13 -7.04 -5.21
CA ALA A 91 -16.39 -6.54 -3.88
C ALA A 91 -15.44 -5.36 -3.58
N PRO A 92 -15.94 -4.23 -3.08
CA PRO A 92 -15.11 -3.08 -2.80
C PRO A 92 -14.03 -3.46 -1.79
N ILE A 93 -12.79 -3.00 -2.03
CA ILE A 93 -11.71 -3.17 -1.06
C ILE A 93 -12.07 -2.35 0.17
N TYR A 94 -12.22 -3.03 1.28
CA TYR A 94 -12.45 -2.39 2.56
C TYR A 94 -11.12 -1.81 3.08
N ARG A 95 -11.15 -0.59 3.59
CA ARG A 95 -9.94 0.11 4.02
C ARG A 95 -9.97 0.50 5.49
N ASP A 96 -11.15 0.51 6.08
CA ASP A 96 -11.30 0.93 7.46
C ASP A 96 -11.03 -0.23 8.41
N ILE A 97 -10.41 0.08 9.53
CA ILE A 97 -10.16 -0.89 10.60
C ILE A 97 -10.41 -0.20 11.95
N PRO A 98 -11.35 -0.68 12.75
CA PRO A 98 -11.55 -0.20 14.11
C PRO A 98 -10.29 -0.34 14.96
N ASN A 99 -10.06 0.57 15.90
CA ASN A 99 -8.85 0.53 16.74
C ASN A 99 -8.67 -0.77 17.49
N LYS A 100 -9.75 -1.35 18.03
CA LYS A 100 -9.69 -2.65 18.68
C LYS A 100 -9.23 -3.76 17.74
N ALA A 101 -9.80 -3.77 16.51
CA ALA A 101 -9.44 -4.76 15.50
C ALA A 101 -7.99 -4.57 15.03
N PHE A 102 -7.53 -3.30 14.88
CA PHE A 102 -6.13 -2.99 14.57
C PHE A 102 -5.18 -3.51 15.66
N THR A 103 -5.50 -3.27 16.93
CA THR A 103 -4.67 -3.70 18.06
C THR A 103 -4.51 -5.22 18.06
N ILE A 104 -5.62 -5.97 17.89
CA ILE A 104 -5.58 -7.44 17.84
C ILE A 104 -4.78 -7.92 16.61
N LEU A 105 -4.98 -7.33 15.44
CA LEU A 105 -4.24 -7.67 14.23
C LEU A 105 -2.73 -7.42 14.40
N PHE A 106 -2.37 -6.26 14.94
CA PHE A 106 -0.98 -5.89 15.15
C PHE A 106 -0.28 -6.80 16.18
N ASP A 107 -0.94 -7.08 17.31
CA ASP A 107 -0.46 -8.03 18.34
C ASP A 107 -0.30 -9.44 17.75
N HIS A 108 -1.28 -9.88 16.96
CA HIS A 108 -1.23 -11.18 16.30
C HIS A 108 -0.03 -11.29 15.35
N ILE A 109 0.23 -10.24 14.54
CA ILE A 109 1.40 -10.20 13.65
C ILE A 109 2.69 -10.16 14.47
N ALA A 110 2.77 -9.34 15.50
CA ALA A 110 3.96 -9.21 16.34
C ALA A 110 4.29 -10.50 17.10
N THR A 111 3.29 -11.33 17.37
CA THR A 111 3.46 -12.58 18.09
C THR A 111 3.71 -13.77 17.15
N ASN A 112 2.89 -13.93 16.12
CA ASN A 112 2.83 -15.15 15.32
C ASN A 112 3.46 -15.00 13.91
N HIS A 113 3.58 -13.77 13.40
CA HIS A 113 4.06 -13.48 12.05
C HIS A 113 5.14 -12.39 12.07
N LYS A 114 6.15 -12.54 12.94
CA LYS A 114 7.23 -11.57 13.14
C LYS A 114 7.98 -11.22 11.85
N ASP A 115 8.03 -12.12 10.89
CA ASP A 115 8.61 -11.88 9.56
C ASP A 115 7.89 -10.75 8.77
N LEU A 116 6.61 -10.49 9.07
CA LEU A 116 5.87 -9.37 8.50
C LEU A 116 5.92 -8.09 9.35
N LEU A 117 6.36 -8.20 10.62
CA LEU A 117 6.31 -7.08 11.56
C LEU A 117 7.10 -5.87 11.04
N GLY A 118 8.28 -6.09 10.43
CA GLY A 118 9.10 -5.03 9.86
C GLY A 118 8.37 -4.20 8.80
N ILE A 119 7.65 -4.86 7.87
CA ILE A 119 6.87 -4.16 6.85
C ILE A 119 5.65 -3.46 7.47
N VAL A 120 4.95 -4.15 8.37
CA VAL A 120 3.73 -3.63 8.99
C VAL A 120 4.01 -2.40 9.85
N MET A 121 5.07 -2.39 10.67
CA MET A 121 5.40 -1.23 11.49
C MET A 121 5.75 0.01 10.66
N HIS A 122 6.42 -0.16 9.52
CA HIS A 122 6.70 0.95 8.62
C HIS A 122 5.43 1.56 8.03
N GLN A 123 4.43 0.74 7.73
CA GLN A 123 3.15 1.23 7.24
C GLN A 123 2.30 1.87 8.33
N ALA A 124 2.24 1.22 9.50
CA ALA A 124 1.39 1.63 10.62
C ALA A 124 1.91 2.87 11.34
N PHE A 125 3.23 3.04 11.46
CA PHE A 125 3.83 4.08 12.29
C PHE A 125 4.65 5.11 11.52
N ALA A 126 5.07 4.80 10.28
CA ALA A 126 5.76 5.74 9.41
C ALA A 126 4.94 6.09 8.14
N GLY A 127 3.75 5.50 7.99
CA GLY A 127 2.83 5.77 6.90
C GLY A 127 3.33 5.38 5.51
N LEU A 128 4.28 4.45 5.41
CA LEU A 128 4.80 4.00 4.12
C LEU A 128 3.74 3.24 3.32
N ARG A 129 3.83 3.33 2.00
CA ARG A 129 3.07 2.42 1.13
C ARG A 129 3.62 1.00 1.26
N PRO A 130 2.79 -0.05 1.05
CA PRO A 130 3.28 -1.43 1.15
C PRO A 130 4.53 -1.69 0.30
N SER A 131 4.57 -1.18 -0.94
CA SER A 131 5.73 -1.31 -1.82
C SER A 131 6.94 -0.49 -1.36
N GLU A 132 6.74 0.68 -0.74
CA GLU A 132 7.82 1.47 -0.15
C GLU A 132 8.43 0.74 1.05
N ALA A 133 7.60 0.12 1.90
CA ALA A 133 8.04 -0.64 3.06
C ALA A 133 8.90 -1.87 2.69
N CYS A 134 8.65 -2.48 1.52
CA CYS A 134 9.49 -3.56 0.99
C CYS A 134 10.88 -3.09 0.53
N ASN A 135 11.07 -1.79 0.31
CA ASN A 135 12.32 -1.21 -0.17
C ASN A 135 13.15 -0.53 0.95
N VAL A 136 12.80 -0.73 2.20
CA VAL A 136 13.56 -0.14 3.32
C VAL A 136 14.85 -0.93 3.53
N ARG A 137 15.98 -0.23 3.60
CA ARG A 137 17.30 -0.78 3.97
C ARG A 137 17.50 -0.73 5.49
N ARG A 138 18.32 -1.63 6.00
CA ARG A 138 18.74 -1.67 7.42
C ARG A 138 19.60 -0.46 7.79
N GLU A 139 19.83 -0.27 9.09
CA GLU A 139 20.75 0.73 9.64
C GLU A 139 22.21 0.48 9.20
N ASP A 140 22.58 -0.78 9.12
CA ASP A 140 23.94 -1.26 8.84
C ASP A 140 24.15 -1.69 7.39
N SER A 141 23.28 -1.25 6.47
CA SER A 141 23.45 -1.55 5.04
C SER A 141 24.75 -0.94 4.50
N ASN A 142 25.52 -1.73 3.75
CA ASN A 142 26.75 -1.29 3.09
C ASN A 142 26.54 -0.13 2.10
N LEU A 143 25.30 0.07 1.64
CA LEU A 143 24.89 1.17 0.75
C LEU A 143 24.42 2.42 1.53
N GLY A 144 24.71 2.47 2.83
CA GLY A 144 24.30 3.52 3.75
C GLY A 144 23.01 3.19 4.50
N ALA A 145 22.83 3.80 5.66
CA ALA A 145 21.72 3.54 6.57
C ALA A 145 20.36 3.90 5.95
N GLY A 146 19.49 2.89 5.80
CA GLY A 146 18.10 3.09 5.36
C GLY A 146 17.20 3.56 6.51
N ILE A 147 17.47 3.12 7.73
CA ILE A 147 16.81 3.59 8.95
C ILE A 147 17.83 4.32 9.80
N ARG A 148 17.44 5.45 10.40
CA ARG A 148 18.26 6.21 11.34
C ARG A 148 17.44 6.48 12.58
N ILE A 149 17.87 5.91 13.71
CA ILE A 149 17.28 6.12 15.03
C ILE A 149 18.11 7.16 15.75
N GLN A 150 17.49 8.27 16.15
CA GLN A 150 18.15 9.38 16.84
C GLN A 150 17.82 9.31 18.33
N THR A 151 18.85 9.20 19.16
CA THR A 151 18.74 9.23 20.61
C THR A 151 19.57 10.37 21.18
N VAL A 152 19.08 11.04 22.20
CA VAL A 152 19.78 12.10 22.94
C VAL A 152 19.64 11.79 24.43
N GLY A 153 20.77 11.63 25.13
CA GLY A 153 20.74 11.26 26.54
C GLY A 153 20.04 9.93 26.84
N GLY A 154 20.06 8.98 25.89
CA GLY A 154 19.37 7.70 26.01
C GLY A 154 17.87 7.74 25.62
N GLU A 155 17.30 8.92 25.42
CA GLU A 155 15.90 9.07 24.99
C GLU A 155 15.77 9.09 23.49
N LEU A 156 14.75 8.40 22.97
CA LEU A 156 14.39 8.41 21.55
C LEU A 156 13.85 9.78 21.15
N ARG A 157 14.51 10.43 20.20
CA ARG A 157 14.14 11.77 19.69
C ARG A 157 13.57 11.75 18.27
N GLY A 158 13.85 10.73 17.52
CA GLY A 158 13.31 10.63 16.17
C GLY A 158 13.71 9.35 15.43
N VAL A 159 12.94 9.03 14.43
CA VAL A 159 13.26 7.97 13.48
C VAL A 159 13.02 8.49 12.08
N SER A 160 13.97 8.28 11.19
CA SER A 160 13.84 8.60 9.78
C SER A 160 14.18 7.39 8.92
N ILE A 161 13.46 7.27 7.80
CA ILE A 161 13.57 6.18 6.84
C ILE A 161 13.91 6.78 5.48
N ASP A 162 15.04 6.39 4.94
CA ASP A 162 15.51 6.84 3.64
C ASP A 162 14.87 6.01 2.52
N LEU A 163 14.21 6.69 1.60
CA LEU A 163 13.59 6.11 0.41
C LEU A 163 14.10 6.80 -0.86
N ASN A 164 15.28 7.42 -0.79
CA ASN A 164 15.86 8.08 -1.93
C ASN A 164 16.74 7.10 -2.70
N ASN A 165 16.58 7.11 -4.02
CA ASN A 165 17.40 6.33 -4.95
C ASN A 165 17.39 4.79 -4.72
N GLU A 166 16.46 4.27 -3.94
CA GLU A 166 16.42 2.85 -3.55
C GLU A 166 16.34 1.90 -4.74
N LEU A 167 15.60 2.26 -5.77
CA LEU A 167 15.45 1.41 -6.96
C LEU A 167 16.76 1.27 -7.76
N ASN A 168 17.61 2.31 -7.73
CA ASN A 168 18.91 2.28 -8.39
C ASN A 168 19.99 1.59 -7.54
N LEU A 169 19.83 1.63 -6.20
CA LEU A 169 20.74 0.95 -5.29
C LEU A 169 20.58 -0.58 -5.29
N ARG A 170 19.47 -1.08 -5.83
CA ARG A 170 19.20 -2.51 -5.85
C ARG A 170 19.93 -3.20 -6.99
N SER A 171 20.84 -4.08 -6.65
CA SER A 171 21.56 -4.95 -7.58
C SER A 171 20.93 -6.35 -7.68
N ASP A 172 19.98 -6.68 -6.80
CA ASP A 172 19.38 -8.01 -6.70
C ASP A 172 18.37 -8.33 -7.81
N LEU A 173 18.06 -7.38 -8.70
CA LEU A 173 17.08 -7.48 -9.78
C LEU A 173 15.67 -7.94 -9.34
N LEU A 174 15.37 -7.90 -8.06
CA LEU A 174 14.08 -8.29 -7.53
C LEU A 174 13.03 -7.18 -7.73
N SER A 175 11.89 -7.55 -8.30
CA SER A 175 10.73 -6.68 -8.38
C SER A 175 10.00 -6.68 -7.03
N VAL A 176 10.52 -5.94 -6.06
CA VAL A 176 9.94 -5.85 -4.71
C VAL A 176 8.73 -4.92 -4.64
N GLY A 177 8.60 -4.01 -5.58
CA GLY A 177 7.55 -2.99 -5.65
C GLY A 177 8.15 -1.61 -5.89
N GLY A 178 7.37 -0.71 -6.50
CA GLY A 178 7.83 0.63 -6.87
C GLY A 178 7.78 1.63 -5.73
N ILE A 179 8.66 2.62 -5.75
CA ILE A 179 8.60 3.82 -4.93
C ILE A 179 7.93 4.93 -5.76
N LYS A 180 6.78 5.41 -5.30
CA LYS A 180 6.01 6.42 -6.04
C LYS A 180 6.64 7.81 -5.95
N LYS A 181 7.30 8.12 -4.82
CA LYS A 181 7.97 9.39 -4.56
C LYS A 181 9.15 9.15 -3.64
N GLU A 182 10.34 9.50 -4.12
CA GLU A 182 11.56 9.49 -3.33
C GLU A 182 11.49 10.55 -2.24
N ARG A 183 11.88 10.19 -1.03
CA ARG A 183 11.87 11.05 0.16
C ARG A 183 12.56 10.40 1.35
N THR A 184 12.86 11.21 2.35
CA THR A 184 13.09 10.72 3.70
C THR A 184 11.78 10.80 4.49
N ALA A 185 11.21 9.65 4.85
CA ALA A 185 10.03 9.57 5.71
C ALA A 185 10.45 9.73 7.17
N ARG A 186 9.61 10.39 7.98
CA ARG A 186 9.81 10.53 9.42
C ARG A 186 8.67 9.87 10.17
N VAL A 187 8.98 9.19 11.25
CA VAL A 187 7.99 8.68 12.19
C VAL A 187 7.46 9.86 13.01
N PRO A 188 6.15 10.12 13.03
CA PRO A 188 5.57 11.16 13.88
C PRO A 188 5.79 10.87 15.37
N ASP A 189 5.91 11.91 16.18
CA ASP A 189 6.21 11.80 17.61
C ASP A 189 5.21 10.89 18.37
N ILE A 190 3.93 10.95 17.99
CA ILE A 190 2.88 10.10 18.57
C ILE A 190 3.11 8.60 18.38
N PHE A 191 3.93 8.21 17.39
CA PHE A 191 4.22 6.81 17.08
C PHE A 191 5.65 6.39 17.42
N LEU A 192 6.51 7.29 17.90
CA LEU A 192 7.94 6.98 18.11
C LEU A 192 8.13 5.78 19.04
N THR A 193 7.44 5.75 20.17
CA THR A 193 7.57 4.66 21.15
C THR A 193 7.06 3.35 20.59
N ALA A 194 5.88 3.37 19.93
CA ALA A 194 5.31 2.17 19.31
C ALA A 194 6.19 1.63 18.19
N TYR A 195 6.75 2.53 17.37
CA TYR A 195 7.70 2.16 16.32
C TYR A 195 8.95 1.50 16.92
N LYS A 196 9.55 2.12 17.95
CA LYS A 196 10.77 1.59 18.58
C LYS A 196 10.56 0.22 19.19
N ASN A 197 9.43 0.01 19.89
CA ASN A 197 9.09 -1.28 20.47
C ASN A 197 8.91 -2.35 19.38
N ALA A 198 8.22 -2.03 18.30
CA ALA A 198 8.07 -2.95 17.16
C ALA A 198 9.41 -3.24 16.48
N TYR A 199 10.26 -2.22 16.35
CA TYR A 199 11.62 -2.35 15.84
C TYR A 199 12.44 -3.32 16.69
N ASP A 200 12.42 -3.18 18.01
CA ASP A 200 13.19 -4.03 18.92
C ASP A 200 12.73 -5.50 18.84
N ILE A 201 11.42 -5.74 18.84
CA ILE A 201 10.86 -7.09 18.65
C ILE A 201 11.30 -7.68 17.30
N TYR A 202 11.31 -6.86 16.25
CA TYR A 202 11.73 -7.32 14.93
C TYR A 202 13.23 -7.56 14.86
N ALA A 203 14.05 -6.69 15.43
CA ALA A 203 15.50 -6.82 15.49
C ALA A 203 15.91 -8.11 16.24
N GLU A 204 15.32 -8.36 17.41
CA GLU A 204 15.49 -9.60 18.17
C GLU A 204 15.10 -10.84 17.36
N TYR A 205 13.97 -10.77 16.63
CA TYR A 205 13.54 -11.85 15.74
C TYR A 205 14.53 -12.11 14.59
N MET A 206 15.21 -11.08 14.11
CA MET A 206 16.16 -11.16 12.99
C MET A 206 17.58 -11.55 13.43
N GLU A 207 17.85 -11.60 14.73
CA GLU A 207 19.16 -11.98 15.27
C GLU A 207 19.55 -13.38 14.78
N GLY A 208 20.76 -13.50 14.22
CA GLY A 208 21.29 -14.75 13.68
C GLY A 208 20.65 -15.25 12.38
N LYS A 209 19.71 -14.52 11.78
CA LYS A 209 19.12 -14.89 10.50
C LYS A 209 19.93 -14.43 9.30
N PRO A 210 19.82 -15.15 8.16
CA PRO A 210 20.53 -14.74 6.96
C PRO A 210 20.03 -13.41 6.42
N TYR A 211 20.94 -12.62 5.88
CA TYR A 211 20.66 -11.41 5.15
C TYR A 211 21.38 -11.40 3.82
N GLU A 212 20.77 -10.79 2.80
CA GLU A 212 21.46 -10.41 1.59
C GLU A 212 22.43 -9.27 1.91
N ALA A 213 23.73 -9.52 1.72
CA ALA A 213 24.77 -8.61 2.23
C ALA A 213 24.85 -7.29 1.46
N GLU A 214 24.56 -7.30 0.15
CA GLU A 214 24.82 -6.14 -0.71
C GLU A 214 23.81 -5.00 -0.49
N TYR A 215 22.54 -5.26 -0.69
CA TYR A 215 21.51 -4.23 -0.50
C TYR A 215 21.16 -4.00 0.98
N GLY A 216 21.18 -5.04 1.79
CA GLY A 216 20.81 -4.98 3.20
C GLY A 216 19.33 -4.66 3.41
N PRO A 217 18.38 -5.44 2.82
CA PRO A 217 16.95 -5.18 3.01
C PRO A 217 16.55 -5.35 4.46
N PHE A 218 15.69 -4.45 4.97
CA PHE A 218 15.19 -4.55 6.34
C PHE A 218 14.30 -5.77 6.53
N SER A 219 13.34 -5.96 5.62
CA SER A 219 12.42 -7.10 5.68
C SER A 219 12.80 -8.16 4.65
N VAL A 220 13.06 -9.37 5.14
CA VAL A 220 13.54 -10.49 4.32
C VAL A 220 12.65 -11.71 4.43
N ASN A 221 12.71 -12.56 3.40
CA ASN A 221 12.13 -13.89 3.41
C ASN A 221 13.05 -14.89 4.15
N LYS A 222 12.64 -16.17 4.19
CA LYS A 222 13.40 -17.22 4.86
C LYS A 222 14.81 -17.45 4.28
N GLN A 223 15.06 -17.01 3.05
CA GLN A 223 16.35 -17.13 2.36
C GLN A 223 17.23 -15.87 2.56
N GLY A 224 16.80 -14.89 3.32
CA GLY A 224 17.52 -13.63 3.53
C GLY A 224 17.40 -12.61 2.39
N LYS A 225 16.59 -12.91 1.37
CA LYS A 225 16.29 -11.98 0.27
C LYS A 225 15.16 -11.05 0.64
N ALA A 226 15.15 -9.85 0.07
CA ALA A 226 14.09 -8.88 0.31
C ALA A 226 12.69 -9.48 0.06
N LEU A 227 11.78 -9.21 0.99
CA LEU A 227 10.39 -9.63 0.88
C LEU A 227 9.70 -8.79 -0.21
N THR A 228 9.14 -9.45 -1.22
CA THR A 228 8.44 -8.76 -2.31
C THR A 228 7.04 -8.33 -1.89
N TYR A 229 6.53 -7.26 -2.52
CA TYR A 229 5.16 -6.80 -2.30
C TYR A 229 4.12 -7.90 -2.55
N ASN A 230 4.31 -8.71 -3.60
CA ASN A 230 3.38 -9.79 -3.92
C ASN A 230 3.37 -10.87 -2.83
N SER A 231 4.54 -11.31 -2.35
CA SER A 231 4.64 -12.29 -1.26
C SER A 231 4.02 -11.76 0.03
N TYR A 232 4.28 -10.49 0.36
CA TYR A 232 3.66 -9.82 1.51
C TYR A 232 2.13 -9.77 1.37
N TYR A 233 1.63 -9.35 0.21
CA TYR A 233 0.20 -9.24 -0.05
C TYR A 233 -0.53 -10.59 0.08
N LEU A 234 0.03 -11.64 -0.51
CA LEU A 234 -0.55 -12.98 -0.44
C LEU A 234 -0.58 -13.50 1.00
N LYS A 235 0.54 -13.38 1.72
CA LYS A 235 0.62 -13.81 3.11
C LYS A 235 -0.31 -13.02 4.01
N PHE A 236 -0.39 -11.70 3.85
CA PHE A 236 -1.32 -10.86 4.59
C PHE A 236 -2.78 -11.29 4.37
N ARG A 237 -3.16 -11.57 3.11
CA ARG A 237 -4.52 -12.04 2.80
C ARG A 237 -4.83 -13.38 3.45
N GLU A 238 -3.88 -14.28 3.48
CA GLU A 238 -4.00 -15.57 4.16
C GLU A 238 -4.24 -15.39 5.66
N ILE A 239 -3.43 -14.57 6.33
CA ILE A 239 -3.59 -14.25 7.75
C ILE A 239 -4.99 -13.67 8.02
N ILE A 240 -5.44 -12.69 7.22
CA ILE A 240 -6.76 -12.11 7.41
C ILE A 240 -7.85 -13.18 7.27
N LYS A 241 -7.80 -13.99 6.21
CA LYS A 241 -8.86 -14.97 5.91
C LYS A 241 -8.86 -16.15 6.88
N SER A 242 -7.68 -16.70 7.17
CA SER A 242 -7.56 -17.97 7.88
C SER A 242 -7.44 -17.82 9.39
N GLU A 243 -6.97 -16.66 9.87
CA GLU A 243 -6.69 -16.45 11.29
C GLU A 243 -7.51 -15.30 11.89
N MET A 244 -7.46 -14.10 11.27
CA MET A 244 -8.06 -12.92 11.89
C MET A 244 -9.60 -12.92 11.86
N ILE A 245 -10.22 -13.34 10.76
CA ILE A 245 -11.68 -13.44 10.68
C ILE A 245 -12.22 -14.38 11.78
N PRO A 246 -11.72 -15.62 11.95
CA PRO A 246 -12.12 -16.47 13.05
C PRO A 246 -11.88 -15.85 14.43
N ILE A 247 -10.72 -15.19 14.63
CA ILE A 247 -10.42 -14.51 15.91
C ILE A 247 -11.48 -13.45 16.21
N TYR A 248 -11.77 -12.53 15.26
CA TYR A 248 -12.76 -11.48 15.46
C TYR A 248 -14.16 -12.03 15.75
N LEU A 249 -14.58 -13.07 15.04
CA LEU A 249 -15.89 -13.70 15.24
C LEU A 249 -16.02 -14.38 16.60
N SER A 250 -14.93 -14.85 17.19
CA SER A 250 -14.90 -15.55 18.46
C SER A 250 -14.76 -14.66 19.70
N THR A 251 -14.52 -13.35 19.53
CA THR A 251 -14.25 -12.43 20.66
C THR A 251 -15.46 -12.18 21.55
N GLY A 252 -16.67 -12.31 21.04
CA GLY A 252 -17.90 -11.90 21.72
C GLY A 252 -18.11 -10.38 21.80
N ASP A 253 -17.15 -9.55 21.35
CA ASP A 253 -17.32 -8.09 21.20
C ASP A 253 -18.13 -7.78 19.94
N PRO A 254 -19.31 -7.13 20.05
CA PRO A 254 -20.18 -6.88 18.91
C PRO A 254 -19.51 -6.11 17.77
N GLU A 255 -18.60 -5.16 18.07
CA GLU A 255 -17.87 -4.39 17.07
C GLU A 255 -16.91 -5.29 16.30
N LEU A 256 -16.18 -6.16 16.98
CA LEU A 256 -15.22 -7.08 16.35
C LEU A 256 -15.93 -8.18 15.56
N VAL A 257 -17.04 -8.70 16.07
CA VAL A 257 -17.87 -9.69 15.37
C VAL A 257 -18.42 -9.10 14.07
N LEU A 258 -18.99 -7.89 14.10
CA LEU A 258 -19.48 -7.20 12.92
C LEU A 258 -18.35 -6.91 11.92
N TYR A 259 -17.17 -6.54 12.41
CA TYR A 259 -16.00 -6.34 11.58
C TYR A 259 -15.55 -7.64 10.91
N GLY A 260 -15.49 -8.74 11.65
CA GLY A 260 -15.19 -10.08 11.12
C GLY A 260 -16.18 -10.51 10.03
N GLN A 261 -17.47 -10.31 10.23
CA GLN A 261 -18.52 -10.57 9.22
C GLN A 261 -18.32 -9.72 7.98
N THR A 262 -17.99 -8.43 8.13
CA THR A 262 -17.70 -7.55 7.00
C THR A 262 -16.51 -8.05 6.17
N LEU A 263 -15.48 -8.59 6.83
CA LEU A 263 -14.29 -9.12 6.15
C LEU A 263 -14.55 -10.45 5.42
N MET A 264 -15.61 -11.18 5.74
CA MET A 264 -16.04 -12.35 4.95
C MET A 264 -16.52 -11.96 3.55
N GLU A 265 -17.16 -10.79 3.43
CA GLU A 265 -17.72 -10.28 2.17
C GLU A 265 -16.75 -9.35 1.41
N ARG A 266 -15.82 -8.73 2.13
CA ARG A 266 -14.92 -7.69 1.60
C ARG A 266 -13.47 -8.03 1.87
N SER A 267 -12.61 -7.85 0.87
CA SER A 267 -11.18 -8.10 1.04
C SER A 267 -10.49 -6.93 1.75
N LEU A 268 -9.64 -7.23 2.72
CA LEU A 268 -8.73 -6.28 3.34
C LEU A 268 -7.37 -6.35 2.63
N SER A 269 -6.77 -5.20 2.37
CA SER A 269 -5.43 -5.12 1.78
C SER A 269 -4.42 -4.50 2.75
N PRO A 270 -3.10 -4.74 2.58
CA PRO A 270 -2.07 -4.13 3.42
C PRO A 270 -2.10 -2.60 3.50
N HIS A 271 -2.76 -1.93 2.56
CA HIS A 271 -2.99 -0.49 2.63
C HIS A 271 -3.78 -0.03 3.86
N VAL A 272 -4.45 -0.95 4.56
CA VAL A 272 -5.19 -0.67 5.78
C VAL A 272 -4.30 -0.02 6.85
N PHE A 273 -3.05 -0.44 7.01
CA PHE A 273 -2.12 0.13 7.99
C PHE A 273 -1.81 1.61 7.70
N ARG A 274 -1.58 1.94 6.44
CA ARG A 274 -1.35 3.33 6.04
C ARG A 274 -2.62 4.18 6.12
N HIS A 275 -3.79 3.59 5.86
CA HIS A 275 -5.07 4.26 6.07
C HIS A 275 -5.24 4.59 7.55
N TRP A 276 -5.09 3.60 8.42
CA TRP A 276 -5.15 3.74 9.87
C TRP A 276 -4.15 4.80 10.39
N PHE A 277 -2.89 4.77 9.97
CA PHE A 277 -1.91 5.81 10.26
C PHE A 277 -2.44 7.22 9.98
N THR A 278 -3.06 7.40 8.82
CA THR A 278 -3.59 8.69 8.42
C THR A 278 -4.75 9.14 9.31
N VAL A 279 -5.67 8.23 9.61
CA VAL A 279 -6.79 8.48 10.52
C VAL A 279 -6.28 8.92 11.89
N GLN A 280 -5.28 8.23 12.44
CA GLN A 280 -4.75 8.57 13.76
C GLN A 280 -4.03 9.93 13.78
N LEU A 281 -3.33 10.30 12.72
CA LEU A 281 -2.75 11.65 12.61
C LEU A 281 -3.84 12.73 12.62
N VAL A 282 -4.94 12.54 11.89
CA VAL A 282 -6.06 13.49 11.87
C VAL A 282 -6.73 13.56 13.25
N LEU A 283 -6.96 12.41 13.89
CA LEU A 283 -7.55 12.34 15.23
C LEU A 283 -6.63 12.96 16.32
N SER A 284 -5.31 12.92 16.12
CA SER A 284 -4.36 13.58 17.01
C SER A 284 -4.26 15.12 16.82
N GLY A 285 -5.04 15.67 15.89
CA GLY A 285 -5.14 17.11 15.64
C GLY A 285 -4.28 17.62 14.47
N ILE A 286 -3.69 16.74 13.65
CA ILE A 286 -2.98 17.16 12.44
C ILE A 286 -4.00 17.43 11.33
N GLU A 287 -4.45 18.69 11.22
CA GLU A 287 -5.45 19.16 10.25
C GLU A 287 -4.85 19.90 9.06
N ASN A 288 -3.54 20.19 9.10
CA ASN A 288 -2.88 20.86 7.98
C ASN A 288 -2.63 19.84 6.84
N PRO A 289 -3.23 20.02 5.64
CA PRO A 289 -3.04 19.10 4.52
C PRO A 289 -1.58 18.96 4.10
N GLY A 290 -0.79 20.04 4.18
CA GLY A 290 0.63 20.03 3.82
C GLY A 290 1.46 19.18 4.78
N ILE A 291 1.18 19.21 6.07
CA ILE A 291 1.84 18.37 7.08
C ILE A 291 1.46 16.90 6.86
N LEU A 292 0.17 16.62 6.65
CA LEU A 292 -0.32 15.27 6.40
C LEU A 292 0.26 14.68 5.11
N MET A 293 0.33 15.48 4.03
CA MET A 293 1.00 15.09 2.79
C MET A 293 2.47 14.78 2.99
N LYS A 294 3.18 15.55 3.82
CA LYS A 294 4.61 15.33 4.12
C LYS A 294 4.82 13.99 4.80
N TYR A 295 4.04 13.66 5.82
CA TYR A 295 4.13 12.35 6.48
C TYR A 295 3.78 11.21 5.54
N ARG A 296 2.74 11.37 4.73
CA ARG A 296 2.30 10.34 3.78
C ARG A 296 3.17 10.23 2.52
N GLY A 297 3.92 11.29 2.16
CA GLY A 297 4.61 11.37 0.88
C GLY A 297 3.64 11.38 -0.32
N ASP A 298 2.52 12.09 -0.18
CA ASP A 298 1.57 12.29 -1.28
C ASP A 298 2.00 13.49 -2.14
N THR A 299 1.62 13.45 -3.43
CA THR A 299 1.92 14.53 -4.39
C THR A 299 0.76 15.50 -4.54
N SER A 300 -0.44 15.13 -4.09
CA SER A 300 -1.66 15.92 -4.21
C SER A 300 -2.38 15.96 -2.85
N PRO A 301 -3.01 17.09 -2.50
CA PRO A 301 -3.71 17.25 -1.23
C PRO A 301 -5.05 16.51 -1.17
N GLU A 302 -5.58 16.04 -2.28
CA GLU A 302 -6.93 15.46 -2.37
C GLU A 302 -7.14 14.31 -1.36
N SER A 303 -6.16 13.40 -1.27
CA SER A 303 -6.22 12.31 -0.30
C SER A 303 -6.18 12.81 1.15
N ALA A 304 -5.36 13.81 1.45
CA ALA A 304 -5.26 14.40 2.78
C ALA A 304 -6.56 15.13 3.16
N LEU A 305 -7.12 15.92 2.24
CA LEU A 305 -8.36 16.66 2.44
C LEU A 305 -9.55 15.72 2.70
N THR A 306 -9.60 14.56 2.05
CA THR A 306 -10.67 13.58 2.30
C THR A 306 -10.71 13.16 3.77
N TYR A 307 -9.57 12.89 4.39
CA TYR A 307 -9.51 12.51 5.80
C TYR A 307 -9.83 13.68 6.73
N ILE A 308 -9.31 14.88 6.44
CA ILE A 308 -9.54 16.08 7.25
C ILE A 308 -11.02 16.47 7.23
N ASN A 309 -11.64 16.47 6.05
CA ASN A 309 -13.06 16.81 5.90
C ASN A 309 -13.99 15.81 6.57
N SER A 310 -13.54 14.55 6.71
CA SER A 310 -14.30 13.48 7.39
C SER A 310 -13.96 13.34 8.87
N LYS A 311 -13.22 14.28 9.47
CA LYS A 311 -12.75 14.16 10.86
C LYS A 311 -13.87 13.88 11.86
N GLY A 312 -14.98 14.61 11.77
CA GLY A 312 -16.11 14.41 12.68
C GLY A 312 -16.74 13.02 12.57
N ASP A 313 -16.77 12.42 11.39
CA ASP A 313 -17.23 11.05 11.20
C ASP A 313 -16.17 10.04 11.68
N LEU A 314 -14.90 10.32 11.46
CA LEU A 314 -13.79 9.54 11.97
C LEU A 314 -13.78 9.52 13.51
N GLU A 315 -14.00 10.64 14.17
CA GLU A 315 -14.08 10.72 15.63
C GLU A 315 -15.23 9.89 16.22
N LYS A 316 -16.31 9.68 15.47
CA LYS A 316 -17.40 8.80 15.86
C LYS A 316 -17.07 7.32 15.64
N GLN A 317 -16.33 7.01 14.58
CA GLN A 317 -16.00 5.64 14.20
C GLN A 317 -14.78 5.08 14.95
N TYR A 318 -13.82 5.94 15.26
CA TYR A 318 -12.55 5.54 15.86
C TYR A 318 -12.38 6.19 17.22
N SER A 319 -12.25 5.40 18.27
CA SER A 319 -11.79 5.90 19.56
C SER A 319 -10.35 6.41 19.44
N LYS A 320 -10.03 7.48 20.18
CA LYS A 320 -8.68 8.03 20.24
C LYS A 320 -7.72 6.93 20.69
N ILE A 321 -6.61 6.80 19.94
CA ILE A 321 -5.55 5.91 20.37
C ILE A 321 -4.78 6.56 21.49
N ASN A 322 -4.65 5.80 22.56
CA ASN A 322 -3.64 6.06 23.56
C ASN A 322 -2.37 5.29 23.18
N ASN A 323 -1.22 5.99 23.08
CA ASN A 323 0.09 5.37 22.88
C ASN A 323 0.36 4.24 23.91
N GLU A 324 -0.18 4.36 25.12
CA GLU A 324 -0.11 3.33 26.16
C GLU A 324 -0.74 2.01 25.72
N THR A 325 -1.83 2.03 24.95
CA THR A 325 -2.48 0.81 24.45
C THR A 325 -1.57 0.06 23.48
N PHE A 326 -0.86 0.76 22.61
CA PHE A 326 0.14 0.13 21.73
C PHE A 326 1.32 -0.40 22.49
N ASN A 327 1.85 0.39 23.40
CA ASN A 327 2.98 -0.01 24.22
C ASN A 327 2.62 -1.26 25.04
N TYR A 328 1.39 -1.34 25.55
CA TYR A 328 0.91 -2.52 26.25
C TYR A 328 0.79 -3.74 25.33
N ALA A 329 0.20 -3.61 24.15
CA ALA A 329 0.06 -4.71 23.20
C ALA A 329 1.43 -5.26 22.77
N LEU A 330 2.38 -4.37 22.45
CA LEU A 330 3.75 -4.74 22.08
C LEU A 330 4.52 -5.35 23.27
N TRP A 331 4.30 -4.84 24.48
CA TRP A 331 4.88 -5.43 25.70
C TRP A 331 4.30 -6.83 25.96
N ALA A 332 3.00 -7.02 25.83
CA ALA A 332 2.35 -8.31 25.98
C ALA A 332 2.84 -9.34 24.95
N ALA A 333 3.05 -8.92 23.69
CA ALA A 333 3.62 -9.76 22.65
C ALA A 333 5.06 -10.19 23.00
N LYS A 334 5.88 -9.27 23.52
CA LYS A 334 7.26 -9.56 23.95
C LYS A 334 7.30 -10.53 25.12
N ARG A 335 6.44 -10.34 26.11
CA ARG A 335 6.33 -11.23 27.27
C ARG A 335 5.95 -12.65 26.86
N LYS A 336 4.93 -12.82 26.02
CA LYS A 336 4.53 -14.14 25.49
C LYS A 336 5.66 -14.83 24.71
N HIS A 337 6.54 -14.07 24.08
CA HIS A 337 7.71 -14.62 23.42
C HIS A 337 8.73 -15.15 24.42
N ASN A 338 9.04 -14.38 25.45
CA ASN A 338 10.02 -14.77 26.48
C ASN A 338 9.53 -15.96 27.36
N GLU A 339 8.23 -16.13 27.52
CA GLU A 339 7.64 -17.28 28.25
C GLU A 339 7.62 -18.58 27.41
N ARG A 340 7.94 -18.52 26.09
CA ARG A 340 8.01 -19.68 25.18
C ARG A 340 9.44 -20.14 24.87
N ILE A 341 10.46 -19.47 25.39
CA ILE A 341 11.86 -19.83 25.35
C ILE A 341 12.22 -20.47 26.70
#